data_dd1a48126d61932d86e452653b2c4c8f
#
_entry.id   dd1a48126d61932d86e452653b2c4c8f
#
_cell.length_a   1.000
_cell.length_b   1.000
_cell.length_c   1.000
_cell.angle_alpha   90.00
_cell.angle_beta   90.00
_cell.angle_gamma   90.00
#
_symmetry.space_group_name_H-M   'P 1'
#
loop_
_entity.id
_entity.type
_entity.pdbx_description
1 polymer ?
#
loop_
_entity_poly.entity_id
_entity_poly.type
_entity_poly.pdbx_seq_one_letter_code
_entity_poly.pdbx_strand_id
1 'polypeptide(L)'
;CLPSHDTNIAIASACAIAAATSQAMLPEASLTSLLDAAIWGANYGERLAKQYARCVAGPSIAMRIQLAEDIARRANDLESCLREMEGLVGNSVAAHESIPAAIGLLLYCKGEPWETIHACANIGNDTDSIATMAGAIAGAWRGFDALPEDKYAFFRAVNNKDFDVEAIASGLTLLAVQAQ
;
A
#
# COMPACT_ATOMS: atom_id res chain seq x y z
N CYS A 1 -9.54 3.76 -11.30
CA CYS A 1 -8.85 5.05 -11.18
C CYS A 1 -9.23 6.02 -12.31
N LEU A 2 -9.16 5.61 -13.57
CA LEU A 2 -9.33 6.47 -14.74
C LEU A 2 -10.60 7.37 -14.71
N PRO A 3 -11.79 6.88 -14.31
CA PRO A 3 -12.99 7.71 -14.29
C PRO A 3 -12.97 8.88 -13.30
N SER A 4 -12.16 8.79 -12.25
CA SER A 4 -12.08 9.78 -11.16
C SER A 4 -10.76 10.56 -11.16
N HIS A 5 -9.66 9.92 -11.54
CA HIS A 5 -8.30 10.47 -11.46
C HIS A 5 -7.51 10.10 -12.73
N ASP A 6 -7.75 10.79 -13.81
CA ASP A 6 -7.24 10.51 -15.16
C ASP A 6 -5.85 11.13 -15.45
N THR A 7 -4.92 11.04 -14.50
CA THR A 7 -3.55 11.52 -14.69
C THR A 7 -2.54 10.37 -14.69
N ASN A 8 -1.41 10.56 -15.41
CA ASN A 8 -0.30 9.61 -15.42
C ASN A 8 0.18 9.26 -13.99
N ILE A 9 0.26 10.24 -13.10
CA ILE A 9 0.66 10.06 -11.71
C ILE A 9 -0.34 9.16 -10.98
N ALA A 10 -1.63 9.45 -11.07
CA ALA A 10 -2.67 8.67 -10.39
C ALA A 10 -2.75 7.22 -10.92
N ILE A 11 -2.64 7.03 -12.25
CA ILE A 11 -2.68 5.69 -12.85
C ILE A 11 -1.44 4.87 -12.49
N ALA A 12 -0.24 5.47 -12.55
CA ALA A 12 0.98 4.81 -12.11
C ALA A 12 0.92 4.38 -10.65
N SER A 13 0.39 5.25 -9.79
CA SER A 13 0.19 5.00 -8.36
C SER A 13 -0.80 3.86 -8.09
N ALA A 14 -1.98 3.91 -8.74
CA ALA A 14 -2.99 2.85 -8.60
C ALA A 14 -2.47 1.48 -9.09
N CYS A 15 -1.73 1.47 -10.21
CA CYS A 15 -1.12 0.24 -10.73
C CYS A 15 -0.04 -0.31 -9.79
N ALA A 16 0.73 0.55 -9.11
CA ALA A 16 1.73 0.12 -8.12
C ALA A 16 1.07 -0.65 -6.96
N ILE A 17 0.04 -0.08 -6.36
CA ILE A 17 -0.69 -0.71 -5.24
C ILE A 17 -1.40 -1.99 -5.70
N ALA A 18 -2.08 -1.96 -6.85
CA ALA A 18 -2.77 -3.13 -7.37
C ALA A 18 -1.82 -4.30 -7.65
N ALA A 19 -0.65 -4.04 -8.26
CA ALA A 19 0.36 -5.06 -8.55
C ALA A 19 0.97 -5.62 -7.26
N ALA A 20 1.32 -4.78 -6.29
CA ALA A 20 1.84 -5.22 -4.99
C ALA A 20 0.81 -6.07 -4.23
N THR A 21 -0.46 -5.66 -4.19
CA THR A 21 -1.52 -6.42 -3.54
C THR A 21 -1.76 -7.77 -4.22
N SER A 22 -1.78 -7.80 -5.55
CA SER A 22 -1.92 -9.05 -6.31
C SER A 22 -0.76 -10.00 -6.04
N GLN A 23 0.48 -9.49 -6.02
CA GLN A 23 1.67 -10.28 -5.69
C GLN A 23 1.63 -10.80 -4.25
N ALA A 24 1.10 -10.03 -3.31
CA ALA A 24 0.98 -10.40 -1.90
C ALA A 24 0.09 -11.63 -1.68
N MET A 25 -0.85 -11.91 -2.58
CA MET A 25 -1.75 -13.07 -2.51
C MET A 25 -1.13 -14.37 -3.03
N LEU A 26 0.09 -14.33 -3.58
CA LEU A 26 0.76 -15.53 -4.08
C LEU A 26 1.46 -16.30 -2.95
N PRO A 27 1.46 -17.64 -2.97
CA PRO A 27 2.08 -18.45 -1.90
C PRO A 27 3.57 -18.18 -1.68
N GLU A 28 4.30 -17.85 -2.75
CA GLU A 28 5.73 -17.55 -2.74
C GLU A 28 6.06 -16.06 -2.59
N ALA A 29 5.09 -15.25 -2.20
CA ALA A 29 5.29 -13.81 -2.01
C ALA A 29 6.40 -13.53 -0.99
N SER A 30 7.21 -12.54 -1.29
CA SER A 30 8.31 -12.06 -0.45
C SER A 30 8.34 -10.54 -0.47
N LEU A 31 9.01 -9.94 0.50
CA LEU A 31 9.15 -8.48 0.56
C LEU A 31 9.77 -7.92 -0.72
N THR A 32 10.75 -8.63 -1.29
CA THR A 32 11.38 -8.26 -2.56
C THR A 32 10.40 -8.36 -3.71
N SER A 33 9.64 -9.47 -3.82
CA SER A 33 8.68 -9.62 -4.91
C SER A 33 7.52 -8.61 -4.85
N LEU A 34 7.12 -8.19 -3.64
CA LEU A 34 6.13 -7.12 -3.44
C LEU A 34 6.65 -5.78 -3.96
N LEU A 35 7.90 -5.44 -3.64
CA LEU A 35 8.56 -4.22 -4.12
C LEU A 35 8.71 -4.23 -5.64
N ASP A 36 9.21 -5.34 -6.20
CA ASP A 36 9.38 -5.49 -7.64
C ASP A 36 8.04 -5.35 -8.38
N ALA A 37 6.97 -5.93 -7.83
CA ALA A 37 5.62 -5.80 -8.36
C ALA A 37 5.12 -4.34 -8.30
N ALA A 38 5.36 -3.63 -7.19
CA ALA A 38 5.00 -2.22 -7.07
C ALA A 38 5.72 -1.35 -8.11
N ILE A 39 7.02 -1.52 -8.27
CA ILE A 39 7.84 -0.80 -9.27
C ILE A 39 7.39 -1.14 -10.69
N TRP A 40 7.16 -2.43 -10.97
CA TRP A 40 6.64 -2.87 -12.26
C TRP A 40 5.27 -2.23 -12.54
N GLY A 41 4.35 -2.27 -11.58
CA GLY A 41 3.02 -1.68 -11.67
C GLY A 41 3.08 -0.18 -11.95
N ALA A 42 3.94 0.57 -11.24
CA ALA A 42 4.16 1.99 -11.47
C ALA A 42 4.61 2.28 -12.91
N ASN A 43 5.63 1.56 -13.39
CA ASN A 43 6.15 1.71 -14.75
C ASN A 43 5.12 1.31 -15.81
N TYR A 44 4.35 0.24 -15.57
CA TYR A 44 3.26 -0.18 -16.45
C TYR A 44 2.17 0.88 -16.53
N GLY A 45 1.73 1.37 -15.39
CA GLY A 45 0.70 2.42 -15.29
C GLY A 45 1.11 3.72 -15.96
N GLU A 46 2.38 4.12 -15.85
CA GLU A 46 2.90 5.31 -16.54
C GLU A 46 2.84 5.15 -18.08
N ARG A 47 3.19 3.96 -18.59
CA ARG A 47 3.07 3.68 -20.04
C ARG A 47 1.61 3.67 -20.49
N LEU A 48 0.74 3.04 -19.71
CA LEU A 48 -0.69 2.97 -20.01
C LEU A 48 -1.33 4.37 -20.02
N ALA A 49 -0.95 5.21 -19.08
CA ALA A 49 -1.45 6.57 -18.96
C ALA A 49 -1.16 7.44 -20.20
N LYS A 50 -0.04 7.22 -20.89
CA LYS A 50 0.26 7.92 -22.15
C LYS A 50 -0.76 7.69 -23.25
N GLN A 51 -1.56 6.62 -23.17
CA GLN A 51 -2.58 6.27 -24.15
C GLN A 51 -3.99 6.73 -23.73
N TYR A 52 -4.28 6.79 -22.43
CA TYR A 52 -5.64 6.91 -21.92
C TYR A 52 -5.86 8.05 -20.93
N ALA A 53 -4.81 8.75 -20.53
CA ALA A 53 -4.89 9.76 -19.47
C ALA A 53 -4.19 11.06 -19.82
N ARG A 54 -4.45 12.09 -19.02
CA ARG A 54 -3.73 13.36 -19.10
C ARG A 54 -2.32 13.18 -18.54
N CYS A 55 -1.32 13.63 -19.29
CA CYS A 55 0.07 13.70 -18.81
C CYS A 55 0.30 15.03 -18.11
N VAL A 56 0.53 14.99 -16.81
CA VAL A 56 0.86 16.14 -15.98
C VAL A 56 2.32 16.06 -15.54
N ALA A 57 2.94 17.21 -15.28
CA ALA A 57 4.29 17.27 -14.72
C ALA A 57 4.28 16.74 -13.28
N GLY A 58 5.31 15.99 -12.92
CA GLY A 58 5.47 15.46 -11.57
C GLY A 58 6.55 14.37 -11.52
N PRO A 59 6.84 13.87 -10.31
CA PRO A 59 7.87 12.86 -10.14
C PRO A 59 7.41 11.49 -10.65
N SER A 60 8.37 10.65 -11.04
CA SER A 60 8.13 9.23 -11.33
C SER A 60 7.77 8.48 -10.05
N ILE A 61 6.66 7.74 -10.06
CA ILE A 61 6.22 6.92 -8.93
C ILE A 61 7.24 5.82 -8.65
N ALA A 62 7.75 5.15 -9.68
CA ALA A 62 8.75 4.10 -9.52
C ALA A 62 10.02 4.62 -8.81
N MET A 63 10.53 5.78 -9.22
CA MET A 63 11.71 6.38 -8.57
C MET A 63 11.44 6.82 -7.13
N ARG A 64 10.23 7.29 -6.85
CA ARG A 64 9.82 7.63 -5.48
C ARG A 64 9.67 6.40 -4.59
N ILE A 65 9.19 5.28 -5.12
CA ILE A 65 9.17 3.99 -4.42
C ILE A 65 10.61 3.54 -4.10
N GLN A 66 11.55 3.66 -5.04
CA GLN A 66 12.96 3.35 -4.79
C GLN A 66 13.58 4.27 -3.72
N LEU A 67 13.28 5.55 -3.72
CA LEU A 67 13.71 6.46 -2.66
C LEU A 67 13.14 6.04 -1.30
N ALA A 68 11.88 5.67 -1.23
CA ALA A 68 11.23 5.18 -0.01
C ALA A 68 11.86 3.85 0.48
N GLU A 69 12.22 2.95 -0.44
CA GLU A 69 12.99 1.74 -0.14
C GLU A 69 14.35 2.08 0.48
N ASP A 70 15.10 2.98 -0.12
CA ASP A 70 16.42 3.39 0.39
C ASP A 70 16.32 3.97 1.80
N ILE A 71 15.30 4.77 2.09
CA ILE A 71 15.01 5.30 3.42
C ILE A 71 14.71 4.14 4.39
N ALA A 72 13.80 3.25 4.02
CA ALA A 72 13.40 2.11 4.84
C ALA A 72 14.58 1.20 5.19
N ARG A 73 15.51 0.98 4.25
CA ARG A 73 16.68 0.11 4.44
C ARG A 73 17.77 0.72 5.35
N ARG A 74 17.96 2.05 5.29
CA ARG A 74 19.03 2.74 6.05
C ARG A 74 18.59 3.28 7.39
N ALA A 75 17.29 3.39 7.65
CA ALA A 75 16.77 3.92 8.90
C ALA A 75 17.15 3.04 10.08
N ASN A 76 17.68 3.66 11.15
CA ASN A 76 18.09 2.95 12.35
C ASN A 76 16.93 2.67 13.31
N ASP A 77 15.92 3.52 13.29
CA ASP A 77 14.71 3.43 14.12
C ASP A 77 13.50 4.02 13.38
N LEU A 78 12.31 3.79 13.95
CA LEU A 78 11.07 4.25 13.34
C LEU A 78 11.00 5.77 13.23
N GLU A 79 11.48 6.50 14.24
CA GLU A 79 11.42 7.97 14.23
C GLU A 79 12.25 8.57 13.09
N SER A 80 13.47 8.05 12.88
CA SER A 80 14.31 8.47 11.75
C SER A 80 13.70 8.09 10.41
N CYS A 81 13.09 6.90 10.31
CA CYS A 81 12.39 6.47 9.10
C CYS A 81 11.23 7.42 8.76
N LEU A 82 10.36 7.71 9.73
CA LEU A 82 9.20 8.60 9.55
C LEU A 82 9.63 10.02 9.15
N ARG A 83 10.64 10.56 9.82
CA ARG A 83 11.16 11.91 9.53
C ARG A 83 11.75 12.04 8.13
N GLU A 84 12.54 11.05 7.69
CA GLU A 84 13.10 11.06 6.34
C GLU A 84 12.03 10.78 5.29
N MET A 85 11.07 9.89 5.58
CA MET A 85 9.95 9.62 4.69
C MET A 85 9.10 10.87 4.47
N GLU A 86 8.72 11.57 5.55
CA GLU A 86 8.00 12.84 5.47
C GLU A 86 8.80 13.90 4.69
N GLY A 87 10.09 14.08 5.02
CA GLY A 87 10.90 15.16 4.47
C GLY A 87 11.33 14.96 3.02
N LEU A 88 11.53 13.73 2.56
CA LEU A 88 12.07 13.42 1.23
C LEU A 88 11.03 12.84 0.27
N VAL A 89 10.11 12.03 0.76
CA VAL A 89 9.03 11.42 -0.03
C VAL A 89 7.75 12.24 0.07
N GLY A 90 7.42 12.72 1.25
CA GLY A 90 6.15 13.37 1.56
C GLY A 90 5.11 12.37 2.08
N ASN A 91 4.06 12.92 2.71
CA ASN A 91 3.00 12.18 3.39
C ASN A 91 1.61 12.79 3.17
N SER A 92 1.45 13.60 2.12
CA SER A 92 0.19 14.28 1.83
C SER A 92 -0.77 13.40 1.02
N VAL A 93 -1.96 13.92 0.75
CA VAL A 93 -2.99 13.31 -0.12
C VAL A 93 -2.52 13.13 -1.58
N ALA A 94 -1.39 13.69 -1.95
CA ALA A 94 -0.86 13.57 -3.30
C ALA A 94 -0.33 12.15 -3.55
N ALA A 95 -0.83 11.48 -4.56
CA ALA A 95 -0.52 10.08 -4.85
C ALA A 95 0.99 9.79 -5.02
N HIS A 96 1.77 10.76 -5.49
CA HIS A 96 3.22 10.64 -5.61
C HIS A 96 3.98 10.77 -4.28
N GLU A 97 3.29 11.02 -3.19
CA GLU A 97 3.79 11.03 -1.82
C GLU A 97 3.23 9.83 -1.03
N SER A 98 1.89 9.73 -0.92
CA SER A 98 1.23 8.72 -0.09
C SER A 98 1.55 7.29 -0.54
N ILE A 99 1.61 7.00 -1.84
CA ILE A 99 1.87 5.62 -2.32
C ILE A 99 3.31 5.19 -2.06
N PRO A 100 4.35 5.96 -2.41
CA PRO A 100 5.72 5.61 -2.04
C PRO A 100 5.94 5.53 -0.53
N ALA A 101 5.32 6.42 0.27
CA ALA A 101 5.39 6.35 1.73
C ALA A 101 4.78 5.04 2.27
N ALA A 102 3.61 4.63 1.76
CA ALA A 102 2.97 3.36 2.13
C ALA A 102 3.88 2.15 1.84
N ILE A 103 4.47 2.10 0.65
CA ILE A 103 5.40 1.02 0.27
C ILE A 103 6.66 1.07 1.14
N GLY A 104 7.24 2.24 1.36
CA GLY A 104 8.43 2.41 2.20
C GLY A 104 8.21 1.94 3.64
N LEU A 105 7.10 2.30 4.27
CA LEU A 105 6.77 1.88 5.63
C LEU A 105 6.42 0.39 5.71
N LEU A 106 5.76 -0.18 4.70
CA LEU A 106 5.59 -1.62 4.56
C LEU A 106 6.94 -2.35 4.57
N LEU A 107 7.92 -1.84 3.81
CA LEU A 107 9.27 -2.41 3.74
C LEU A 107 10.00 -2.27 5.07
N TYR A 108 9.96 -1.10 5.71
CA TYR A 108 10.57 -0.86 7.01
C TYR A 108 10.05 -1.85 8.07
N CYS A 109 8.73 -2.04 8.14
CA CYS A 109 8.07 -2.95 9.05
C CYS A 109 8.13 -4.42 8.61
N LYS A 110 8.85 -4.75 7.54
CA LYS A 110 9.01 -6.11 6.99
C LYS A 110 7.67 -6.80 6.68
N GLY A 111 6.67 -6.00 6.37
CA GLY A 111 5.32 -6.44 6.06
C GLY A 111 4.55 -7.02 7.24
N GLU A 112 4.96 -6.77 8.48
CA GLU A 112 4.19 -7.13 9.65
C GLU A 112 2.94 -6.22 9.74
N PRO A 113 1.71 -6.77 9.69
CA PRO A 113 0.51 -5.96 9.46
C PRO A 113 0.28 -4.90 10.53
N TRP A 114 0.36 -5.27 11.80
CA TRP A 114 0.13 -4.33 12.90
C TRP A 114 1.19 -3.22 12.95
N GLU A 115 2.46 -3.60 12.87
CA GLU A 115 3.57 -2.64 12.88
C GLU A 115 3.50 -1.70 11.67
N THR A 116 3.11 -2.21 10.50
CA THR A 116 2.92 -1.41 9.29
C THR A 116 1.81 -0.38 9.46
N ILE A 117 0.63 -0.79 9.95
CA ILE A 117 -0.49 0.12 10.20
C ILE A 117 -0.11 1.18 11.25
N HIS A 118 0.56 0.75 12.33
CA HIS A 118 1.00 1.63 13.40
C HIS A 118 2.02 2.67 12.90
N ALA A 119 3.02 2.25 12.12
CA ALA A 119 3.99 3.16 11.51
C ALA A 119 3.30 4.17 10.58
N CYS A 120 2.40 3.71 9.72
CA CYS A 120 1.64 4.57 8.80
C CYS A 120 0.73 5.57 9.55
N ALA A 121 0.11 5.15 10.66
CA ALA A 121 -0.71 6.04 11.47
C ALA A 121 0.10 7.14 12.18
N ASN A 122 1.40 6.97 12.32
CA ASN A 122 2.30 7.92 12.98
C ASN A 122 3.08 8.82 12.02
N ILE A 123 2.96 8.65 10.69
CA ILE A 123 3.69 9.47 9.73
C ILE A 123 3.18 10.92 9.64
N GLY A 124 1.95 11.16 10.10
CA GLY A 124 1.30 12.47 9.99
C GLY A 124 0.57 12.69 8.67
N ASN A 125 -0.16 13.79 8.58
CA ASN A 125 -0.93 14.23 7.41
C ASN A 125 -1.95 13.16 6.92
N ASP A 126 -1.78 12.53 5.77
CA ASP A 126 -2.73 11.57 5.15
C ASP A 126 -2.55 10.14 5.71
N THR A 127 -2.56 10.01 7.02
CA THR A 127 -2.27 8.76 7.74
C THR A 127 -3.24 7.62 7.42
N ASP A 128 -4.50 7.91 7.25
CA ASP A 128 -5.56 6.94 7.01
C ASP A 128 -5.42 6.29 5.62
N SER A 129 -5.15 7.08 4.57
CA SER A 129 -4.91 6.54 3.23
C SER A 129 -3.62 5.71 3.18
N ILE A 130 -2.53 6.23 3.77
CA ILE A 130 -1.23 5.54 3.80
C ILE A 130 -1.36 4.22 4.56
N ALA A 131 -2.02 4.23 5.74
CA ALA A 131 -2.23 3.02 6.53
C ALA A 131 -3.14 2.01 5.84
N THR A 132 -4.19 2.47 5.15
CA THR A 132 -5.10 1.60 4.39
C THR A 132 -4.37 0.88 3.26
N MET A 133 -3.56 1.57 2.48
CA MET A 133 -2.82 0.97 1.35
C MET A 133 -1.76 -0.03 1.83
N ALA A 134 -0.93 0.38 2.78
CA ALA A 134 0.13 -0.48 3.32
C ALA A 134 -0.45 -1.69 4.09
N GLY A 135 -1.49 -1.45 4.89
CA GLY A 135 -2.18 -2.49 5.66
C GLY A 135 -2.88 -3.51 4.77
N ALA A 136 -3.47 -3.09 3.65
CA ALA A 136 -4.08 -4.01 2.69
C ALA A 136 -3.04 -4.96 2.06
N ILE A 137 -1.87 -4.46 1.68
CA ILE A 137 -0.78 -5.29 1.14
C ILE A 137 -0.24 -6.23 2.22
N ALA A 138 0.02 -5.72 3.43
CA ALA A 138 0.52 -6.52 4.55
C ALA A 138 -0.46 -7.63 4.94
N GLY A 139 -1.74 -7.31 5.04
CA GLY A 139 -2.80 -8.25 5.35
C GLY A 139 -3.00 -9.31 4.27
N ALA A 140 -2.93 -8.93 2.99
CA ALA A 140 -2.99 -9.88 1.88
C ALA A 140 -1.81 -10.87 1.90
N TRP A 141 -0.63 -10.41 2.31
CA TRP A 141 0.56 -11.24 2.38
C TRP A 141 0.62 -12.14 3.60
N ARG A 142 0.35 -11.58 4.78
CA ARG A 142 0.52 -12.29 6.06
C ARG A 142 -0.72 -13.03 6.52
N GLY A 143 -1.86 -12.68 5.98
CA GLY A 143 -3.14 -13.23 6.40
C GLY A 143 -3.67 -12.62 7.69
N PHE A 144 -4.87 -13.05 8.02
CA PHE A 144 -5.64 -12.56 9.15
C PHE A 144 -5.01 -12.88 10.51
N ASP A 145 -4.43 -14.08 10.65
CA ASP A 145 -3.84 -14.57 11.90
C ASP A 145 -2.59 -13.78 12.34
N ALA A 146 -2.04 -12.94 11.46
CA ALA A 146 -0.93 -12.04 11.79
C ALA A 146 -1.36 -10.77 12.52
N LEU A 147 -2.68 -10.50 12.63
CA LEU A 147 -3.19 -9.37 13.40
C LEU A 147 -3.30 -9.73 14.88
N PRO A 148 -2.93 -8.82 15.82
CA PRO A 148 -3.16 -9.05 17.24
C PRO A 148 -4.65 -9.21 17.56
N GLU A 149 -5.00 -10.29 18.27
CA GLU A 149 -6.40 -10.66 18.54
C GLU A 149 -7.18 -9.56 19.27
N ASP A 150 -6.56 -8.89 20.25
CA ASP A 150 -7.17 -7.80 21.00
C ASP A 150 -7.51 -6.59 20.11
N LYS A 151 -6.66 -6.26 19.15
CA LYS A 151 -6.87 -5.16 18.19
C LYS A 151 -7.99 -5.49 17.22
N TYR A 152 -7.99 -6.72 16.71
CA TYR A 152 -9.05 -7.16 15.84
C TYR A 152 -10.39 -7.29 16.56
N ALA A 153 -10.42 -7.81 17.78
CA ALA A 153 -11.64 -7.88 18.59
C ALA A 153 -12.23 -6.48 18.83
N PHE A 154 -11.38 -5.48 19.11
CA PHE A 154 -11.81 -4.09 19.24
C PHE A 154 -12.40 -3.56 17.92
N PHE A 155 -11.71 -3.79 16.80
CA PHE A 155 -12.20 -3.39 15.48
C PHE A 155 -13.57 -3.98 15.18
N ARG A 156 -13.77 -5.28 15.41
CA ARG A 156 -15.07 -5.95 15.24
C ARG A 156 -16.17 -5.34 16.11
N ALA A 157 -15.88 -5.11 17.38
CA ALA A 157 -16.86 -4.55 18.31
C ALA A 157 -17.38 -3.18 17.87
N VAL A 158 -16.54 -2.39 17.21
CA VAL A 158 -16.91 -1.04 16.74
C VAL A 158 -17.58 -1.08 15.36
N ASN A 159 -17.06 -1.88 14.43
CA ASN A 159 -17.40 -1.76 13.00
C ASN A 159 -18.43 -2.79 12.50
N ASN A 160 -18.58 -3.98 13.13
CA ASN A 160 -19.48 -5.02 12.63
C ASN A 160 -20.97 -4.66 12.65
N LYS A 161 -21.33 -3.54 13.23
CA LYS A 161 -22.71 -3.00 13.14
C LYS A 161 -23.07 -2.54 11.73
N ASP A 162 -22.07 -2.00 11.03
CA ASP A 162 -22.23 -1.39 9.71
C ASP A 162 -21.62 -2.27 8.60
N PHE A 163 -20.53 -2.98 8.90
CA PHE A 163 -19.79 -3.80 7.94
C PHE A 163 -19.29 -5.10 8.58
N ASP A 164 -19.89 -6.21 8.22
CA ASP A 164 -19.37 -7.54 8.55
C ASP A 164 -18.23 -7.91 7.58
N VAL A 165 -17.00 -7.55 7.96
CA VAL A 165 -15.81 -7.75 7.12
C VAL A 165 -15.54 -9.23 6.87
N GLU A 166 -15.83 -10.13 7.83
CA GLU A 166 -15.64 -11.57 7.67
C GLU A 166 -16.63 -12.15 6.65
N ALA A 167 -17.89 -11.72 6.70
CA ALA A 167 -18.90 -12.14 5.73
C ALA A 167 -18.54 -11.64 4.32
N ILE A 168 -18.04 -10.40 4.20
CA ILE A 168 -17.58 -9.83 2.92
C ILE A 168 -16.38 -10.63 2.38
N ALA A 169 -15.36 -10.89 3.20
CA ALA A 169 -14.19 -11.65 2.80
C ALA A 169 -14.56 -13.09 2.37
N SER A 170 -15.44 -13.75 3.12
CA SER A 170 -15.94 -15.09 2.80
C SER A 170 -16.70 -15.10 1.47
N GLY A 171 -17.56 -14.11 1.24
CA GLY A 171 -18.31 -13.98 0.00
C GLY A 171 -17.39 -13.77 -1.22
N LEU A 172 -16.38 -12.89 -1.10
CA LEU A 172 -15.39 -12.67 -2.16
C LEU A 172 -14.56 -13.93 -2.45
N THR A 173 -14.19 -14.68 -1.42
CA THR A 173 -13.46 -15.96 -1.57
C THR A 173 -14.28 -16.97 -2.34
N LEU A 174 -15.57 -17.12 -2.02
CA LEU A 174 -16.47 -18.02 -2.76
C LEU A 174 -16.57 -17.65 -4.24
N LEU A 175 -16.69 -16.36 -4.55
CA LEU A 175 -16.73 -15.89 -5.94
C LEU A 175 -15.40 -16.17 -6.67
N ALA A 176 -14.26 -15.97 -6.02
CA ALA A 176 -12.97 -16.26 -6.61
C ALA A 176 -12.76 -17.74 -6.93
N VAL A 177 -13.24 -18.65 -6.04
CA VAL A 177 -13.18 -20.09 -6.27
C VAL A 177 -14.11 -20.53 -7.41
N GLN A 178 -15.28 -19.91 -7.55
CA GLN A 178 -16.23 -20.22 -8.63
C GLN A 178 -15.76 -19.74 -10.01
N ALA A 179 -14.84 -18.75 -10.06
CA ALA A 179 -14.32 -18.17 -11.30
C ALA A 179 -13.10 -18.95 -11.87
N GLN A 180 -12.60 -19.96 -11.15
CA GLN A 180 -11.52 -20.85 -11.60
C GLN A 180 -12.07 -22.04 -12.38
#